data_6ead762206e4644c04e328eeebacf272
#
_entry.id   6ead762206e4644c04e328eeebacf272
#
_cell.length_a   1.000
_cell.length_b   1.000
_cell.length_c   1.000
_cell.angle_alpha   90.00
_cell.angle_beta   90.00
_cell.angle_gamma   90.00
#
_symmetry.space_group_name_H-M   'P 1'
#
loop_
_entity.id
_entity.type
_entity.pdbx_description
1 polymer ?
#
loop_
_entity_poly.entity_id
_entity_poly.type
_entity_poly.pdbx_seq_one_letter_code
_entity_poly.pdbx_strand_id
1 'polypeptide(L)'
;MASSARSVFRVALAAALGLSLVLRPGLAAAQLGPGETLIRDTEIEDILHRDAAPIFQAAGIDPKGIQIVLIGAKDPNAAAAPGVMMVTTGLILQAKNPNELQGVMAHEVGHLAGGHSFRSGEMQRAGMVPMILTMGLGVLAALAGSGEAAAGLISSAPYFGALGAAGYSREQESRADQAGATILEKAGLSGRGLAEFFDNYRYQEVFAQYRRYKYFIDHPLSSDRIEALQSRVAAQPHYGQIDSPEAMAEHEVMKAKLDGFINPQVSMTKYDEKDTSYPARYARAIAYYQMKEPDKALKRVDALLADQPNNPYLWELKGQILFEFGRMNEAEEPQRKSVALKPDAPLLRMNLGQTLIALDDKKKVDEGIVELRKALTHENDNAAAWRMLAEAYDKRGQEGMARLATAEYQFNVGDMRQAREFAIRARDRLPKDSPEWRRATDIVLVSKPSKDDLKDLAREGSIAGAQVR
;
A
#
# COMPACT_ATOMS: atom_id res chain seq x y z
N MET A 1 20.07 19.15 -37.95
CA MET A 1 18.77 18.56 -37.56
C MET A 1 18.93 17.43 -36.54
N ALA A 2 19.75 17.58 -35.50
CA ALA A 2 19.99 16.55 -34.47
C ALA A 2 19.77 17.06 -33.04
N SER A 3 19.19 18.26 -32.85
CA SER A 3 19.00 18.90 -31.56
C SER A 3 17.57 18.81 -31.01
N SER A 4 16.57 18.47 -31.81
CA SER A 4 15.17 18.46 -31.39
C SER A 4 14.69 17.12 -30.74
N ALA A 5 15.38 16.02 -31.02
CA ALA A 5 15.00 14.70 -30.51
C ALA A 5 15.35 14.47 -29.03
N ARG A 6 16.36 15.19 -28.51
CA ARG A 6 16.78 15.07 -27.07
C ARG A 6 15.89 15.84 -26.12
N SER A 7 15.17 16.87 -26.58
CA SER A 7 14.27 17.67 -25.76
C SER A 7 12.93 16.95 -25.51
N VAL A 8 12.40 16.24 -26.51
CA VAL A 8 11.11 15.53 -26.41
C VAL A 8 11.21 14.31 -25.51
N PHE A 9 12.39 13.64 -25.44
CA PHE A 9 12.59 12.49 -24.57
C PHE A 9 12.71 12.89 -23.08
N ARG A 10 13.17 14.11 -22.80
CA ARG A 10 13.26 14.64 -21.42
C ARG A 10 11.91 15.05 -20.84
N VAL A 11 10.97 15.51 -21.67
CA VAL A 11 9.63 15.93 -21.23
C VAL A 11 8.69 14.71 -21.05
N ALA A 12 8.87 13.65 -21.84
CA ALA A 12 8.06 12.43 -21.69
C ALA A 12 8.40 11.62 -20.43
N LEU A 13 9.62 11.76 -19.86
CA LEU A 13 10.02 11.07 -18.63
C LEU A 13 9.52 11.77 -17.37
N ALA A 14 9.24 13.08 -17.43
CA ALA A 14 8.70 13.84 -16.30
C ALA A 14 7.18 13.67 -16.10
N ALA A 15 6.45 13.33 -17.17
CA ALA A 15 4.99 13.17 -17.11
C ALA A 15 4.52 11.83 -16.50
N ALA A 16 5.42 10.87 -16.24
CA ALA A 16 5.09 9.55 -15.70
C ALA A 16 5.20 9.47 -14.16
N LEU A 17 5.54 10.54 -13.46
CA LEU A 17 5.90 10.54 -12.04
C LEU A 17 4.87 11.20 -11.11
N GLY A 18 3.70 11.53 -11.61
CA GLY A 18 2.61 12.10 -10.81
C GLY A 18 1.90 11.11 -9.87
N LEU A 19 2.16 9.82 -9.98
CA LEU A 19 1.87 8.77 -9.00
C LEU A 19 3.15 7.94 -8.90
N SER A 20 3.92 8.11 -7.84
CA SER A 20 5.13 7.31 -7.60
C SER A 20 4.74 5.85 -7.37
N LEU A 21 4.72 5.05 -8.44
CA LEU A 21 4.62 3.59 -8.36
C LEU A 21 5.92 3.08 -7.72
N VAL A 22 5.90 2.88 -6.42
CA VAL A 22 7.00 2.30 -5.66
C VAL A 22 6.64 0.86 -5.33
N LEU A 23 7.15 -0.09 -6.10
CA LEU A 23 7.10 -1.51 -5.77
C LEU A 23 8.12 -1.79 -4.64
N ARG A 24 7.66 -2.38 -3.54
CA ARG A 24 8.52 -2.87 -2.44
C ARG A 24 8.74 -4.36 -2.57
N PRO A 25 9.95 -4.92 -2.31
CA PRO A 25 10.22 -6.36 -2.45
C PRO A 25 9.37 -7.22 -1.52
N GLY A 26 9.05 -6.72 -0.32
CA GLY A 26 8.15 -7.41 0.62
C GLY A 26 6.70 -7.46 0.14
N LEU A 27 6.32 -6.55 -0.77
CA LEU A 27 4.99 -6.44 -1.38
C LEU A 27 4.95 -6.98 -2.81
N ALA A 28 6.12 -7.21 -3.45
CA ALA A 28 6.18 -7.88 -4.75
C ALA A 28 5.60 -9.31 -4.71
N ALA A 29 5.46 -9.89 -3.52
CA ALA A 29 4.73 -11.14 -3.30
C ALA A 29 3.20 -10.95 -3.24
N ALA A 30 2.71 -9.76 -2.96
CA ALA A 30 1.31 -9.40 -3.13
C ALA A 30 1.12 -9.04 -4.62
N GLN A 31 0.71 -10.01 -5.43
CA GLN A 31 0.33 -9.74 -6.81
C GLN A 31 -0.84 -8.75 -6.78
N LEU A 32 -0.57 -7.49 -7.13
CA LEU A 32 -1.62 -6.53 -7.38
C LEU A 32 -2.54 -7.10 -8.46
N GLY A 33 -3.85 -7.02 -8.24
CA GLY A 33 -4.83 -7.44 -9.22
C GLY A 33 -4.81 -6.57 -10.48
N PRO A 34 -5.41 -7.02 -11.58
CA PRO A 34 -5.54 -6.22 -12.79
C PRO A 34 -6.19 -4.86 -12.49
N GLY A 35 -5.50 -3.77 -12.79
CA GLY A 35 -5.97 -2.40 -12.57
C GLY A 35 -5.76 -1.86 -11.15
N GLU A 36 -5.15 -2.61 -10.26
CA GLU A 36 -4.69 -2.13 -8.95
C GLU A 36 -3.33 -1.43 -9.08
N THR A 37 -3.14 -0.35 -8.34
CA THR A 37 -1.89 0.43 -8.32
C THR A 37 -1.49 0.74 -6.88
N LEU A 38 -0.18 0.78 -6.63
CA LEU A 38 0.31 1.27 -5.34
C LEU A 38 0.28 2.79 -5.33
N ILE A 39 -0.36 3.36 -4.32
CA ILE A 39 -0.41 4.81 -4.08
C ILE A 39 0.43 5.13 -2.85
N ARG A 40 1.13 6.26 -2.90
CA ARG A 40 1.83 6.83 -1.77
C ARG A 40 1.36 8.25 -1.54
N ASP A 41 0.93 8.53 -0.34
CA ASP A 41 0.44 9.85 0.06
C ASP A 41 0.63 10.05 1.55
N THR A 42 1.51 10.98 1.93
CA THR A 42 1.89 11.19 3.33
C THR A 42 0.69 11.55 4.22
N GLU A 43 -0.25 12.37 3.73
CA GLU A 43 -1.41 12.81 4.52
C GLU A 43 -2.37 11.65 4.78
N ILE A 44 -2.72 10.91 3.73
CA ILE A 44 -3.62 9.75 3.85
C ILE A 44 -2.97 8.63 4.70
N GLU A 45 -1.68 8.34 4.45
CA GLU A 45 -0.95 7.35 5.23
C GLU A 45 -0.89 7.72 6.72
N ASP A 46 -0.66 8.99 7.04
CA ASP A 46 -0.65 9.47 8.43
C ASP A 46 -2.02 9.35 9.12
N ILE A 47 -3.11 9.69 8.42
CA ILE A 47 -4.46 9.56 8.96
C ILE A 47 -4.77 8.09 9.22
N LEU A 48 -4.53 7.22 8.24
CA LEU A 48 -4.75 5.78 8.36
C LEU A 48 -3.92 5.17 9.50
N HIS A 49 -2.67 5.61 9.69
CA HIS A 49 -1.85 5.16 10.82
C HIS A 49 -2.42 5.58 12.17
N ARG A 50 -2.92 6.81 12.29
CA ARG A 50 -3.57 7.27 13.53
C ARG A 50 -4.86 6.49 13.80
N ASP A 51 -5.67 6.25 12.80
CA ASP A 51 -6.93 5.49 12.91
C ASP A 51 -6.69 4.03 13.28
N ALA A 52 -5.65 3.41 12.74
CA ALA A 52 -5.33 2.01 12.97
C ALA A 52 -4.53 1.75 14.25
N ALA A 53 -3.77 2.73 14.75
CA ALA A 53 -2.87 2.54 15.90
C ALA A 53 -3.57 1.98 17.15
N PRO A 54 -4.73 2.51 17.62
CA PRO A 54 -5.43 1.95 18.77
C PRO A 54 -5.93 0.52 18.53
N ILE A 55 -6.28 0.18 17.28
CA ILE A 55 -6.72 -1.16 16.86
C ILE A 55 -5.58 -2.17 17.02
N PHE A 56 -4.40 -1.84 16.48
CA PHE A 56 -3.21 -2.70 16.60
C PHE A 56 -2.79 -2.87 18.06
N GLN A 57 -2.76 -1.79 18.85
CA GLN A 57 -2.44 -1.85 20.28
C GLN A 57 -3.41 -2.75 21.06
N ALA A 58 -4.72 -2.63 20.79
CA ALA A 58 -5.74 -3.46 21.42
C ALA A 58 -5.61 -4.95 21.05
N ALA A 59 -5.05 -5.24 19.86
CA ALA A 59 -4.72 -6.59 19.40
C ALA A 59 -3.37 -7.11 19.92
N GLY A 60 -2.60 -6.30 20.68
CA GLY A 60 -1.26 -6.66 21.16
C GLY A 60 -0.16 -6.56 20.08
N ILE A 61 -0.39 -5.80 19.02
CA ILE A 61 0.54 -5.59 17.91
C ILE A 61 1.15 -4.18 18.05
N ASP A 62 2.48 -4.06 17.92
CA ASP A 62 3.13 -2.75 17.90
C ASP A 62 2.77 -2.00 16.60
N PRO A 63 2.06 -0.86 16.65
CA PRO A 63 1.68 -0.10 15.46
C PRO A 63 2.87 0.39 14.63
N LYS A 64 4.02 0.62 15.26
CA LYS A 64 5.24 1.06 14.56
C LYS A 64 5.83 -0.01 13.67
N GLY A 65 5.54 -1.28 13.94
CA GLY A 65 5.96 -2.42 13.14
C GLY A 65 5.05 -2.71 11.95
N ILE A 66 3.93 -1.96 11.81
CA ILE A 66 2.96 -2.17 10.74
C ILE A 66 3.06 -1.06 9.71
N GLN A 67 3.32 -1.46 8.48
CA GLN A 67 3.24 -0.57 7.35
C GLN A 67 1.82 -0.54 6.78
N ILE A 68 1.24 0.63 6.62
CA ILE A 68 -0.02 0.80 5.89
C ILE A 68 0.28 1.09 4.43
N VAL A 69 -0.36 0.33 3.55
CA VAL A 69 -0.17 0.39 2.10
C VAL A 69 -1.49 0.78 1.44
N LEU A 70 -1.49 1.91 0.76
CA LEU A 70 -2.65 2.40 0.02
C LEU A 70 -2.65 1.82 -1.40
N ILE A 71 -3.73 1.14 -1.76
CA ILE A 71 -3.94 0.53 -3.08
C ILE A 71 -4.98 1.33 -3.85
N GLY A 72 -4.61 1.80 -5.03
CA GLY A 72 -5.53 2.42 -5.99
C GLY A 72 -6.42 1.35 -6.61
N ALA A 73 -7.63 1.21 -6.10
CA ALA A 73 -8.65 0.29 -6.60
C ALA A 73 -10.04 0.87 -6.33
N LYS A 74 -11.00 0.62 -7.24
CA LYS A 74 -12.39 1.10 -7.09
C LYS A 74 -13.18 0.32 -6.05
N ASP A 75 -12.88 -0.96 -5.92
CA ASP A 75 -13.59 -1.85 -5.01
C ASP A 75 -13.13 -1.60 -3.57
N PRO A 76 -14.05 -1.56 -2.60
CA PRO A 76 -13.69 -1.51 -1.20
C PRO A 76 -12.98 -2.79 -0.82
N ASN A 77 -11.76 -2.68 -0.28
CA ASN A 77 -11.02 -3.83 0.20
C ASN A 77 -10.00 -3.40 1.25
N ALA A 78 -9.69 -4.31 2.17
CA ALA A 78 -8.55 -4.24 3.07
C ALA A 78 -7.97 -5.65 3.26
N ALA A 79 -6.76 -5.74 3.75
CA ALA A 79 -6.17 -7.02 4.15
C ALA A 79 -5.05 -6.76 5.16
N ALA A 80 -4.89 -7.65 6.14
CA ALA A 80 -3.78 -7.59 7.09
C ALA A 80 -2.91 -8.85 7.01
N ALA A 81 -1.60 -8.61 7.04
CA ALA A 81 -0.58 -9.65 7.17
C ALA A 81 0.50 -9.18 8.17
N PRO A 82 1.38 -10.07 8.65
CA PRO A 82 2.44 -9.66 9.55
C PRO A 82 3.29 -8.52 8.98
N GLY A 83 3.32 -7.39 9.70
CA GLY A 83 4.07 -6.21 9.32
C GLY A 83 3.41 -5.30 8.27
N VAL A 84 2.24 -5.66 7.72
CA VAL A 84 1.58 -4.84 6.69
C VAL A 84 0.06 -4.88 6.79
N MET A 85 -0.58 -3.73 6.56
CA MET A 85 -2.01 -3.60 6.31
C MET A 85 -2.22 -2.89 4.97
N MET A 86 -3.01 -3.50 4.09
CA MET A 86 -3.41 -2.91 2.81
C MET A 86 -4.81 -2.32 2.95
N VAL A 87 -5.01 -1.11 2.39
CA VAL A 87 -6.29 -0.41 2.34
C VAL A 87 -6.50 0.12 0.92
N THR A 88 -7.66 -0.13 0.33
CA THR A 88 -7.96 0.39 -1.00
C THR A 88 -8.57 1.79 -0.95
N THR A 89 -8.34 2.58 -2.00
CA THR A 89 -9.02 3.88 -2.17
C THR A 89 -10.54 3.73 -2.21
N GLY A 90 -11.03 2.61 -2.77
CA GLY A 90 -12.45 2.29 -2.80
C GLY A 90 -13.06 2.13 -1.40
N LEU A 91 -12.33 1.54 -0.45
CA LEU A 91 -12.77 1.44 0.94
C LEU A 91 -12.90 2.82 1.60
N ILE A 92 -11.88 3.68 1.46
CA ILE A 92 -11.90 5.03 2.02
C ILE A 92 -13.07 5.86 1.44
N LEU A 93 -13.26 5.79 0.12
CA LEU A 93 -14.33 6.53 -0.56
C LEU A 93 -15.73 6.05 -0.21
N GLN A 94 -15.92 4.76 0.10
CA GLN A 94 -17.22 4.17 0.41
C GLN A 94 -17.56 4.20 1.91
N ALA A 95 -16.57 4.20 2.79
CA ALA A 95 -16.81 4.39 4.23
C ALA A 95 -17.45 5.77 4.46
N LYS A 96 -18.53 5.81 5.23
CA LYS A 96 -19.28 7.04 5.51
C LYS A 96 -18.63 7.90 6.59
N ASN A 97 -17.85 7.27 7.46
CA ASN A 97 -17.21 7.89 8.59
C ASN A 97 -15.94 7.11 9.00
N PRO A 98 -15.07 7.68 9.85
CA PRO A 98 -13.87 6.99 10.35
C PRO A 98 -14.16 5.66 11.02
N ASN A 99 -15.26 5.56 11.78
CA ASN A 99 -15.59 4.35 12.51
C ASN A 99 -15.96 3.17 11.60
N GLU A 100 -16.57 3.40 10.43
CA GLU A 100 -16.77 2.35 9.42
C GLU A 100 -15.41 1.83 8.88
N LEU A 101 -14.46 2.73 8.59
CA LEU A 101 -13.14 2.38 8.12
C LEU A 101 -12.35 1.61 9.20
N GLN A 102 -12.34 2.10 10.44
CA GLN A 102 -11.75 1.46 11.61
C GLN A 102 -12.37 0.08 11.86
N GLY A 103 -13.68 -0.06 11.63
CA GLY A 103 -14.40 -1.32 11.73
C GLY A 103 -13.82 -2.38 10.79
N VAL A 104 -13.66 -2.05 9.50
CA VAL A 104 -13.06 -2.97 8.54
C VAL A 104 -11.61 -3.28 8.89
N MET A 105 -10.81 -2.28 9.28
CA MET A 105 -9.43 -2.51 9.74
C MET A 105 -9.38 -3.47 10.94
N ALA A 106 -10.30 -3.35 11.90
CA ALA A 106 -10.36 -4.22 13.06
C ALA A 106 -10.76 -5.66 12.69
N HIS A 107 -11.63 -5.84 11.70
CA HIS A 107 -11.96 -7.15 11.13
C HIS A 107 -10.72 -7.81 10.53
N GLU A 108 -9.93 -7.08 9.73
CA GLU A 108 -8.68 -7.58 9.14
C GLU A 108 -7.63 -7.94 10.20
N VAL A 109 -7.52 -7.11 11.26
CA VAL A 109 -6.67 -7.43 12.41
C VAL A 109 -7.20 -8.65 13.16
N GLY A 110 -8.51 -8.88 13.18
CA GLY A 110 -9.14 -10.09 13.67
C GLY A 110 -8.68 -11.34 12.92
N HIS A 111 -8.61 -11.28 11.58
CA HIS A 111 -8.03 -12.34 10.76
C HIS A 111 -6.55 -12.59 11.08
N LEU A 112 -5.76 -11.53 11.23
CA LEU A 112 -4.34 -11.63 11.58
C LEU A 112 -4.16 -12.28 12.96
N ALA A 113 -4.90 -11.83 13.97
CA ALA A 113 -4.86 -12.37 15.34
C ALA A 113 -5.33 -13.83 15.40
N GLY A 114 -6.30 -14.21 14.59
CA GLY A 114 -6.78 -15.59 14.44
C GLY A 114 -5.82 -16.50 13.68
N GLY A 115 -4.77 -15.95 13.05
CA GLY A 115 -3.84 -16.70 12.23
C GLY A 115 -4.45 -17.25 10.94
N HIS A 116 -5.55 -16.66 10.46
CA HIS A 116 -6.32 -17.16 9.33
C HIS A 116 -5.49 -17.17 8.03
N SER A 117 -4.61 -16.19 7.83
CA SER A 117 -3.69 -16.11 6.68
C SER A 117 -2.73 -17.31 6.57
N PHE A 118 -2.46 -18.00 7.68
CA PHE A 118 -1.58 -19.18 7.72
C PHE A 118 -2.32 -20.50 7.63
N ARG A 119 -3.67 -20.51 7.66
CA ARG A 119 -4.51 -21.71 7.74
C ARG A 119 -5.12 -22.14 6.41
N SER A 120 -4.57 -21.69 5.29
CA SER A 120 -5.02 -22.13 3.95
C SER A 120 -5.05 -23.66 3.79
N GLY A 121 -4.12 -24.36 4.43
CA GLY A 121 -4.09 -25.82 4.48
C GLY A 121 -5.27 -26.43 5.27
N GLU A 122 -5.83 -25.73 6.24
CA GLU A 122 -7.02 -26.18 6.99
C GLU A 122 -8.30 -26.06 6.15
N MET A 123 -8.46 -24.96 5.41
CA MET A 123 -9.56 -24.78 4.46
C MET A 123 -9.53 -25.85 3.38
N GLN A 124 -8.35 -26.17 2.86
CA GLN A 124 -8.18 -27.24 1.89
C GLN A 124 -8.57 -28.60 2.48
N ARG A 125 -8.20 -28.90 3.73
CA ARG A 125 -8.62 -30.12 4.46
C ARG A 125 -10.14 -30.14 4.70
N ALA A 126 -10.72 -29.01 5.11
CA ALA A 126 -12.16 -28.88 5.33
C ALA A 126 -12.98 -29.20 4.07
N GLY A 127 -12.45 -28.87 2.89
CA GLY A 127 -13.05 -29.28 1.62
C GLY A 127 -12.75 -30.73 1.24
N MET A 128 -11.49 -31.19 1.46
CA MET A 128 -11.09 -32.53 1.07
C MET A 128 -11.80 -33.66 1.86
N VAL A 129 -12.04 -33.48 3.14
CA VAL A 129 -12.64 -34.52 3.98
C VAL A 129 -14.05 -34.91 3.51
N PRO A 130 -15.01 -33.97 3.33
CA PRO A 130 -16.31 -34.31 2.79
C PRO A 130 -16.25 -34.91 1.38
N MET A 131 -15.38 -34.40 0.53
CA MET A 131 -15.17 -34.90 -0.83
C MET A 131 -14.72 -36.38 -0.81
N ILE A 132 -13.68 -36.71 -0.04
CA ILE A 132 -13.13 -38.05 0.07
C ILE A 132 -14.17 -39.02 0.66
N LEU A 133 -14.92 -38.61 1.70
CA LEU A 133 -15.97 -39.42 2.31
C LEU A 133 -17.08 -39.74 1.28
N THR A 134 -17.52 -38.75 0.51
CA THR A 134 -18.55 -38.93 -0.52
C THR A 134 -18.07 -39.84 -1.64
N MET A 135 -16.80 -39.67 -2.06
CA MET A 135 -16.18 -40.59 -3.04
C MET A 135 -16.09 -42.02 -2.50
N GLY A 136 -15.69 -42.19 -1.24
CA GLY A 136 -15.61 -43.51 -0.59
C GLY A 136 -16.96 -44.19 -0.51
N LEU A 137 -18.03 -43.46 -0.17
CA LEU A 137 -19.40 -44.00 -0.21
C LEU A 137 -19.82 -44.41 -1.62
N GLY A 138 -19.43 -43.66 -2.65
CA GLY A 138 -19.66 -44.02 -4.05
C GLY A 138 -18.97 -45.32 -4.45
N VAL A 139 -17.70 -45.54 -4.01
CA VAL A 139 -16.99 -46.80 -4.24
C VAL A 139 -17.70 -47.98 -3.54
N LEU A 140 -18.15 -47.81 -2.30
CA LEU A 140 -18.89 -48.83 -1.57
C LEU A 140 -20.22 -49.18 -2.26
N ALA A 141 -20.94 -48.17 -2.77
CA ALA A 141 -22.17 -48.40 -3.55
C ALA A 141 -21.91 -49.19 -4.85
N ALA A 142 -20.80 -48.94 -5.52
CA ALA A 142 -20.37 -49.69 -6.70
C ALA A 142 -20.09 -51.17 -6.35
N LEU A 143 -19.37 -51.41 -5.25
CA LEU A 143 -19.10 -52.77 -4.77
C LEU A 143 -20.35 -53.52 -4.33
N ALA A 144 -21.38 -52.80 -3.85
CA ALA A 144 -22.69 -53.35 -3.52
C ALA A 144 -23.60 -53.58 -4.76
N GLY A 145 -23.09 -53.33 -5.96
CA GLY A 145 -23.83 -53.56 -7.21
C GLY A 145 -24.76 -52.43 -7.66
N SER A 146 -24.73 -51.29 -6.97
CA SER A 146 -25.54 -50.11 -7.31
C SER A 146 -24.74 -49.08 -8.11
N GLY A 147 -24.55 -49.34 -9.41
CA GLY A 147 -23.78 -48.47 -10.31
C GLY A 147 -24.35 -47.05 -10.44
N GLU A 148 -25.68 -46.91 -10.40
CA GLU A 148 -26.34 -45.58 -10.48
C GLU A 148 -26.13 -44.74 -9.23
N ALA A 149 -26.23 -45.35 -8.04
CA ALA A 149 -25.93 -44.67 -6.78
C ALA A 149 -24.44 -44.32 -6.69
N ALA A 150 -23.55 -45.18 -7.15
CA ALA A 150 -22.10 -44.92 -7.21
C ALA A 150 -21.77 -43.71 -8.09
N ALA A 151 -22.33 -43.66 -9.31
CA ALA A 151 -22.12 -42.53 -10.22
C ALA A 151 -22.65 -41.20 -9.63
N GLY A 152 -23.83 -41.23 -8.99
CA GLY A 152 -24.40 -40.07 -8.32
C GLY A 152 -23.55 -39.54 -7.19
N LEU A 153 -23.03 -40.40 -6.30
CA LEU A 153 -22.16 -40.03 -5.19
C LEU A 153 -20.79 -39.49 -5.69
N ILE A 154 -20.15 -40.17 -6.62
CA ILE A 154 -18.84 -39.75 -7.14
C ILE A 154 -18.96 -38.39 -7.84
N SER A 155 -20.02 -38.20 -8.66
CA SER A 155 -20.24 -36.92 -9.36
C SER A 155 -20.58 -35.75 -8.42
N SER A 156 -21.17 -36.02 -7.26
CA SER A 156 -21.50 -34.99 -6.24
C SER A 156 -20.35 -34.69 -5.26
N ALA A 157 -19.30 -35.50 -5.23
CA ALA A 157 -18.19 -35.33 -4.28
C ALA A 157 -17.53 -33.95 -4.32
N PRO A 158 -17.25 -33.32 -5.49
CA PRO A 158 -16.72 -31.96 -5.55
C PRO A 158 -17.65 -30.91 -4.92
N TYR A 159 -18.97 -31.11 -5.05
CA TYR A 159 -19.97 -30.23 -4.43
C TYR A 159 -19.91 -30.29 -2.90
N PHE A 160 -19.79 -31.46 -2.30
CA PHE A 160 -19.62 -31.60 -0.85
C PHE A 160 -18.29 -31.06 -0.37
N GLY A 161 -17.23 -31.18 -1.19
CA GLY A 161 -15.93 -30.52 -0.93
C GLY A 161 -16.05 -29.01 -0.90
N ALA A 162 -16.74 -28.42 -1.87
CA ALA A 162 -16.99 -26.98 -1.92
C ALA A 162 -17.83 -26.49 -0.73
N LEU A 163 -18.87 -27.25 -0.32
CA LEU A 163 -19.67 -26.95 0.87
C LEU A 163 -18.82 -26.97 2.16
N GLY A 164 -17.90 -27.93 2.30
CA GLY A 164 -17.01 -28.01 3.45
C GLY A 164 -16.05 -26.83 3.53
N ALA A 165 -15.45 -26.47 2.40
CA ALA A 165 -14.57 -25.30 2.32
C ALA A 165 -15.32 -23.98 2.59
N ALA A 166 -16.52 -23.82 2.04
CA ALA A 166 -17.37 -22.65 2.27
C ALA A 166 -17.85 -22.55 3.73
N GLY A 167 -18.13 -23.70 4.38
CA GLY A 167 -18.47 -23.75 5.80
C GLY A 167 -17.32 -23.29 6.67
N TYR A 168 -16.11 -23.76 6.39
CA TYR A 168 -14.90 -23.32 7.09
C TYR A 168 -14.63 -21.83 6.90
N SER A 169 -14.76 -21.32 5.67
CA SER A 169 -14.60 -19.89 5.39
C SER A 169 -15.59 -19.05 6.20
N ARG A 170 -16.88 -19.40 6.24
CA ARG A 170 -17.89 -18.69 7.05
C ARG A 170 -17.59 -18.69 8.53
N GLU A 171 -17.04 -19.77 9.07
CA GLU A 171 -16.62 -19.83 10.46
C GLU A 171 -15.44 -18.89 10.75
N GLN A 172 -14.44 -18.82 9.85
CA GLN A 172 -13.33 -17.91 9.99
C GLN A 172 -13.78 -16.45 9.96
N GLU A 173 -14.70 -16.11 9.05
CA GLU A 173 -15.30 -14.80 8.97
C GLU A 173 -16.05 -14.41 10.25
N SER A 174 -16.89 -15.30 10.77
CA SER A 174 -17.59 -15.06 12.05
C SER A 174 -16.62 -14.85 13.20
N ARG A 175 -15.52 -15.61 13.23
CA ARG A 175 -14.46 -15.43 14.27
C ARG A 175 -13.76 -14.09 14.09
N ALA A 176 -13.47 -13.63 12.88
CA ALA A 176 -12.88 -12.33 12.60
C ALA A 176 -13.82 -11.19 13.00
N ASP A 177 -15.14 -11.31 12.75
CA ASP A 177 -16.15 -10.36 13.20
C ASP A 177 -16.13 -10.19 14.73
N GLN A 178 -16.15 -11.31 15.45
CA GLN A 178 -16.15 -11.32 16.92
C GLN A 178 -14.83 -10.78 17.49
N ALA A 179 -13.69 -11.12 16.86
CA ALA A 179 -12.39 -10.60 17.22
C ALA A 179 -12.29 -9.10 16.95
N GLY A 180 -12.73 -8.64 15.78
CA GLY A 180 -12.78 -7.23 15.41
C GLY A 180 -13.63 -6.40 16.37
N ALA A 181 -14.84 -6.87 16.69
CA ALA A 181 -15.69 -6.24 17.69
C ALA A 181 -15.02 -6.16 19.08
N THR A 182 -14.32 -7.22 19.49
CA THR A 182 -13.58 -7.24 20.76
C THR A 182 -12.38 -6.30 20.75
N ILE A 183 -11.67 -6.21 19.64
CA ILE A 183 -10.53 -5.31 19.45
C ILE A 183 -11.00 -3.86 19.52
N LEU A 184 -12.09 -3.50 18.82
CA LEU A 184 -12.68 -2.15 18.88
C LEU A 184 -13.08 -1.77 20.30
N GLU A 185 -13.75 -2.67 21.02
CA GLU A 185 -14.11 -2.46 22.42
C GLU A 185 -12.90 -2.17 23.31
N LYS A 186 -11.83 -2.98 23.18
CA LYS A 186 -10.58 -2.79 23.94
C LYS A 186 -9.84 -1.51 23.54
N ALA A 187 -9.98 -1.08 22.29
CA ALA A 187 -9.43 0.17 21.80
C ALA A 187 -10.22 1.40 22.27
N GLY A 188 -11.38 1.22 22.93
CA GLY A 188 -12.28 2.30 23.30
C GLY A 188 -13.04 2.88 22.10
N LEU A 189 -13.16 2.13 21.00
CA LEU A 189 -13.85 2.53 19.78
C LEU A 189 -15.22 1.83 19.68
N SER A 190 -16.16 2.49 18.98
CA SER A 190 -17.46 1.88 18.71
C SER A 190 -17.34 0.72 17.72
N GLY A 191 -17.97 -0.42 18.04
CA GLY A 191 -18.14 -1.52 17.09
C GLY A 191 -19.24 -1.26 16.04
N ARG A 192 -20.01 -0.17 16.21
CA ARG A 192 -21.16 0.15 15.35
C ARG A 192 -20.78 0.30 13.90
N GLY A 193 -19.68 1.00 13.60
CA GLY A 193 -19.22 1.25 12.23
C GLY A 193 -18.93 -0.03 11.45
N LEU A 194 -18.37 -1.07 12.10
CA LEU A 194 -18.17 -2.38 11.46
C LEU A 194 -19.50 -3.00 11.04
N ALA A 195 -20.48 -2.99 11.96
CA ALA A 195 -21.80 -3.53 11.66
C ALA A 195 -22.56 -2.74 10.59
N GLU A 196 -22.47 -1.39 10.62
CA GLU A 196 -23.08 -0.51 9.63
C GLU A 196 -22.42 -0.66 8.26
N PHE A 197 -21.10 -0.77 8.20
CA PHE A 197 -20.40 -1.01 6.95
C PHE A 197 -20.88 -2.31 6.29
N PHE A 198 -20.95 -3.41 7.03
CA PHE A 198 -21.45 -4.69 6.49
C PHE A 198 -22.94 -4.64 6.12
N ASP A 199 -23.75 -3.92 6.90
CA ASP A 199 -25.19 -3.77 6.60
C ASP A 199 -25.45 -3.03 5.28
N ASN A 200 -24.59 -2.09 4.90
CA ASN A 200 -24.67 -1.42 3.59
C ASN A 200 -24.59 -2.41 2.42
N TYR A 201 -24.04 -3.60 2.65
CA TYR A 201 -23.85 -4.64 1.63
C TYR A 201 -24.72 -5.90 1.86
N ARG A 202 -25.69 -5.87 2.78
CA ARG A 202 -26.56 -7.00 3.17
C ARG A 202 -27.19 -7.73 1.99
N TYR A 203 -27.55 -7.01 0.94
CA TYR A 203 -28.26 -7.60 -0.19
C TYR A 203 -27.35 -8.06 -1.34
N GLN A 204 -26.05 -8.01 -1.17
CA GLN A 204 -25.11 -8.40 -2.24
C GLN A 204 -25.15 -9.89 -2.55
N GLU A 205 -25.48 -10.74 -1.56
CA GLU A 205 -25.69 -12.18 -1.80
C GLU A 205 -26.89 -12.45 -2.70
N VAL A 206 -27.92 -11.61 -2.64
CA VAL A 206 -29.18 -11.80 -3.35
C VAL A 206 -29.12 -11.31 -4.80
N PHE A 207 -28.40 -10.22 -5.05
CA PHE A 207 -28.32 -9.63 -6.38
C PHE A 207 -26.98 -9.92 -7.04
N ALA A 208 -26.96 -10.80 -8.04
CA ALA A 208 -25.75 -11.21 -8.77
C ALA A 208 -24.92 -10.05 -9.34
N GLN A 209 -25.54 -8.88 -9.58
CA GLN A 209 -24.86 -7.66 -10.03
C GLN A 209 -23.97 -7.02 -8.94
N TYR A 210 -24.17 -7.32 -7.66
CA TYR A 210 -23.38 -6.83 -6.54
C TYR A 210 -22.23 -7.78 -6.13
N ARG A 211 -22.19 -9.02 -6.67
CA ARG A 211 -21.04 -9.94 -6.51
C ARG A 211 -19.75 -9.43 -7.18
N ARG A 212 -19.70 -8.15 -7.54
CA ARG A 212 -18.56 -7.54 -8.23
C ARG A 212 -17.44 -7.12 -7.31
N TYR A 213 -17.69 -6.94 -6.02
CA TYR A 213 -16.67 -6.49 -5.10
C TYR A 213 -15.82 -7.68 -4.62
N LYS A 214 -14.53 -7.64 -4.96
CA LYS A 214 -13.55 -8.67 -4.60
C LYS A 214 -13.54 -8.94 -3.09
N TYR A 215 -13.69 -7.90 -2.26
CA TYR A 215 -13.76 -8.04 -0.80
C TYR A 215 -14.78 -9.08 -0.35
N PHE A 216 -16.01 -9.03 -0.86
CA PHE A 216 -17.07 -9.97 -0.45
C PHE A 216 -17.00 -11.34 -1.14
N ILE A 217 -16.11 -11.50 -2.14
CA ILE A 217 -15.73 -12.82 -2.66
C ILE A 217 -14.77 -13.49 -1.66
N ASP A 218 -13.80 -12.70 -1.16
CA ASP A 218 -12.80 -13.16 -0.21
C ASP A 218 -13.38 -13.29 1.21
N HIS A 219 -14.34 -12.40 1.57
CA HIS A 219 -15.04 -12.32 2.86
C HIS A 219 -16.56 -12.47 2.68
N PRO A 220 -17.08 -13.70 2.47
CA PRO A 220 -18.50 -13.92 2.20
C PRO A 220 -19.38 -13.38 3.34
N LEU A 221 -20.24 -12.43 3.00
CA LEU A 221 -21.15 -11.77 3.93
C LEU A 221 -22.50 -12.49 3.91
N SER A 222 -23.03 -12.84 5.09
CA SER A 222 -24.38 -13.40 5.23
C SER A 222 -25.22 -12.55 6.18
N SER A 223 -26.55 -12.61 6.03
CA SER A 223 -27.47 -11.92 6.94
C SER A 223 -27.27 -12.36 8.39
N ASP A 224 -27.04 -13.66 8.62
CA ASP A 224 -26.80 -14.21 9.97
C ASP A 224 -25.54 -13.60 10.61
N ARG A 225 -24.45 -13.40 9.83
CA ARG A 225 -23.22 -12.74 10.31
C ARG A 225 -23.50 -11.30 10.71
N ILE A 226 -24.22 -10.55 9.88
CA ILE A 226 -24.57 -9.15 10.14
C ILE A 226 -25.41 -9.04 11.40
N GLU A 227 -26.44 -9.86 11.57
CA GLU A 227 -27.31 -9.85 12.74
C GLU A 227 -26.59 -10.25 14.03
N ALA A 228 -25.73 -11.27 13.97
CA ALA A 228 -24.91 -11.67 15.09
C ALA A 228 -23.93 -10.55 15.50
N LEU A 229 -23.29 -9.89 14.51
CA LEU A 229 -22.39 -8.78 14.76
C LEU A 229 -23.14 -7.56 15.33
N GLN A 230 -24.28 -7.17 14.75
CA GLN A 230 -25.13 -6.08 15.26
C GLN A 230 -25.55 -6.34 16.73
N SER A 231 -26.00 -7.54 17.04
CA SER A 231 -26.37 -7.92 18.41
C SER A 231 -25.16 -7.84 19.35
N ARG A 232 -23.99 -8.29 18.89
CA ARG A 232 -22.75 -8.27 19.68
C ARG A 232 -22.31 -6.86 20.01
N VAL A 233 -22.23 -5.97 19.00
CA VAL A 233 -21.72 -4.60 19.19
C VAL A 233 -22.71 -3.71 19.93
N ALA A 234 -24.03 -3.93 19.76
CA ALA A 234 -25.06 -3.19 20.48
C ALA A 234 -24.99 -3.37 22.01
N ALA A 235 -24.44 -4.49 22.46
CA ALA A 235 -24.24 -4.78 23.89
C ALA A 235 -22.93 -4.19 24.46
N GLN A 236 -22.07 -3.57 23.61
CA GLN A 236 -20.78 -3.05 24.02
C GLN A 236 -20.88 -1.65 24.66
N PRO A 237 -20.03 -1.33 25.68
CA PRO A 237 -20.05 -0.05 26.36
C PRO A 237 -19.84 1.15 25.44
N HIS A 238 -19.03 1.01 24.39
CA HIS A 238 -18.68 2.07 23.44
C HIS A 238 -19.61 2.16 22.23
N TYR A 239 -20.70 1.38 22.15
CA TYR A 239 -21.60 1.36 20.99
C TYR A 239 -22.15 2.74 20.60
N GLY A 240 -22.51 3.57 21.61
CA GLY A 240 -23.05 4.91 21.39
C GLY A 240 -22.02 6.00 21.09
N GLN A 241 -20.73 5.66 21.09
CA GLN A 241 -19.69 6.63 20.82
C GLN A 241 -19.73 7.05 19.35
N ILE A 242 -19.60 8.35 19.10
CA ILE A 242 -19.53 8.95 17.76
C ILE A 242 -18.11 9.44 17.48
N ASP A 243 -17.76 9.51 16.21
CA ASP A 243 -16.48 10.06 15.78
C ASP A 243 -16.37 11.54 16.18
N SER A 244 -15.15 11.96 16.52
CA SER A 244 -14.91 13.37 16.83
C SER A 244 -15.04 14.23 15.56
N PRO A 245 -15.38 15.53 15.70
CA PRO A 245 -15.42 16.44 14.57
C PRO A 245 -14.10 16.48 13.79
N GLU A 246 -12.96 16.34 14.48
CA GLU A 246 -11.63 16.31 13.89
C GLU A 246 -11.43 15.05 13.03
N ALA A 247 -11.78 13.86 13.55
CA ALA A 247 -11.69 12.61 12.81
C ALA A 247 -12.59 12.62 11.58
N MET A 248 -13.82 13.15 11.72
CA MET A 248 -14.73 13.33 10.59
C MET A 248 -14.15 14.28 9.53
N ALA A 249 -13.55 15.39 9.96
CA ALA A 249 -12.91 16.34 9.03
C ALA A 249 -11.73 15.71 8.29
N GLU A 250 -10.87 14.93 8.98
CA GLU A 250 -9.76 14.20 8.37
C GLU A 250 -10.24 13.14 7.37
N HIS A 251 -11.30 12.42 7.70
CA HIS A 251 -11.91 11.45 6.80
C HIS A 251 -12.44 12.10 5.52
N GLU A 252 -13.14 13.25 5.64
CA GLU A 252 -13.61 14.00 4.47
C GLU A 252 -12.45 14.59 3.66
N VAL A 253 -11.32 14.96 4.29
CA VAL A 253 -10.10 15.38 3.59
C VAL A 253 -9.52 14.24 2.76
N MET A 254 -9.41 13.03 3.31
CA MET A 254 -8.95 11.86 2.55
C MET A 254 -9.83 11.61 1.32
N LYS A 255 -11.16 11.64 1.49
CA LYS A 255 -12.12 11.44 0.39
C LYS A 255 -12.00 12.53 -0.67
N ALA A 256 -11.95 13.78 -0.26
CA ALA A 256 -11.82 14.94 -1.14
C ALA A 256 -10.52 14.90 -1.96
N LYS A 257 -9.41 14.53 -1.30
CA LYS A 257 -8.11 14.36 -1.94
C LYS A 257 -8.15 13.24 -2.99
N LEU A 258 -8.66 12.07 -2.63
CA LEU A 258 -8.80 10.94 -3.56
C LEU A 258 -9.72 11.27 -4.73
N ASP A 259 -10.87 11.87 -4.50
CA ASP A 259 -11.79 12.32 -5.56
C ASP A 259 -11.10 13.28 -6.54
N GLY A 260 -10.35 14.25 -6.01
CA GLY A 260 -9.61 15.22 -6.83
C GLY A 260 -8.56 14.57 -7.72
N PHE A 261 -7.83 13.58 -7.21
CA PHE A 261 -6.80 12.87 -7.96
C PHE A 261 -7.36 11.84 -8.94
N ILE A 262 -8.37 11.06 -8.55
CA ILE A 262 -8.87 9.91 -9.32
C ILE A 262 -9.87 10.34 -10.39
N ASN A 263 -10.78 11.26 -10.05
CA ASN A 263 -11.88 11.66 -10.92
C ASN A 263 -12.07 13.20 -10.94
N PRO A 264 -11.11 13.95 -11.47
CA PRO A 264 -11.08 15.42 -11.33
C PRO A 264 -12.34 16.11 -11.89
N GLN A 265 -12.91 15.63 -13.01
CA GLN A 265 -14.13 16.19 -13.60
C GLN A 265 -15.37 15.94 -12.71
N VAL A 266 -15.48 14.72 -12.15
CA VAL A 266 -16.57 14.36 -11.22
C VAL A 266 -16.40 15.13 -9.92
N SER A 267 -15.16 15.28 -9.44
CA SER A 267 -14.83 16.05 -8.24
C SER A 267 -15.30 17.49 -8.36
N MET A 268 -15.12 18.15 -9.50
CA MET A 268 -15.62 19.53 -9.74
C MET A 268 -17.14 19.65 -9.66
N THR A 269 -17.88 18.59 -9.96
CA THR A 269 -19.34 18.56 -9.82
C THR A 269 -19.76 18.24 -8.39
N LYS A 270 -19.09 17.29 -7.75
CA LYS A 270 -19.38 16.85 -6.37
C LYS A 270 -19.07 17.96 -5.35
N TYR A 271 -17.95 18.66 -5.55
CA TYR A 271 -17.47 19.76 -4.71
C TYR A 271 -17.63 21.09 -5.49
N ASP A 272 -18.87 21.56 -5.65
CA ASP A 272 -19.14 22.78 -6.41
C ASP A 272 -18.59 24.05 -5.72
N GLU A 273 -18.59 25.18 -6.43
CA GLU A 273 -18.01 26.44 -5.93
C GLU A 273 -18.77 27.03 -4.73
N LYS A 274 -20.00 26.60 -4.48
CA LYS A 274 -20.82 27.05 -3.32
C LYS A 274 -20.37 26.36 -2.04
N ASP A 275 -19.77 25.16 -2.14
CA ASP A 275 -19.19 24.48 -1.00
C ASP A 275 -17.84 25.12 -0.64
N THR A 276 -17.83 25.91 0.42
CA THR A 276 -16.63 26.60 0.93
C THR A 276 -15.88 25.82 2.00
N SER A 277 -16.30 24.59 2.30
CA SER A 277 -15.60 23.72 3.26
C SER A 277 -14.15 23.46 2.83
N TYR A 278 -13.28 23.18 3.81
CA TYR A 278 -11.88 22.88 3.53
C TYR A 278 -11.72 21.69 2.59
N PRO A 279 -12.39 20.52 2.81
CA PRO A 279 -12.31 19.38 1.90
C PRO A 279 -12.71 19.73 0.46
N ALA A 280 -13.80 20.47 0.27
CA ALA A 280 -14.27 20.86 -1.06
C ALA A 280 -13.30 21.79 -1.79
N ARG A 281 -12.72 22.76 -1.08
CA ARG A 281 -11.68 23.65 -1.64
C ARG A 281 -10.43 22.88 -2.01
N TYR A 282 -10.05 21.88 -1.20
CA TYR A 282 -8.88 21.03 -1.44
C TYR A 282 -9.10 20.13 -2.67
N ALA A 283 -10.25 19.46 -2.75
CA ALA A 283 -10.64 18.66 -3.91
C ALA A 283 -10.56 19.46 -5.22
N ARG A 284 -11.09 20.69 -5.23
CA ARG A 284 -11.03 21.55 -6.43
C ARG A 284 -9.61 21.98 -6.80
N ALA A 285 -8.76 22.27 -5.81
CA ALA A 285 -7.36 22.59 -6.07
C ALA A 285 -6.65 21.43 -6.76
N ILE A 286 -6.82 20.21 -6.27
CA ILE A 286 -6.27 18.99 -6.85
C ILE A 286 -6.89 18.70 -8.22
N ALA A 287 -8.21 18.85 -8.36
CA ALA A 287 -8.89 18.65 -9.64
C ALA A 287 -8.32 19.56 -10.74
N TYR A 288 -8.11 20.87 -10.47
CA TYR A 288 -7.46 21.78 -11.42
C TYR A 288 -6.03 21.33 -11.77
N TYR A 289 -5.26 20.86 -10.78
CA TYR A 289 -3.93 20.30 -11.02
C TYR A 289 -4.00 19.11 -11.98
N GLN A 290 -4.89 18.16 -11.74
CA GLN A 290 -5.05 16.98 -12.59
C GLN A 290 -5.58 17.33 -14.00
N MET A 291 -6.43 18.36 -14.12
CA MET A 291 -6.90 18.88 -15.40
C MET A 291 -5.85 19.71 -16.15
N LYS A 292 -4.61 19.77 -15.64
CA LYS A 292 -3.49 20.51 -16.24
C LYS A 292 -3.70 22.02 -16.31
N GLU A 293 -4.34 22.57 -15.27
CA GLU A 293 -4.56 24.01 -15.08
C GLU A 293 -3.75 24.52 -13.87
N PRO A 294 -2.40 24.57 -13.95
CA PRO A 294 -1.53 24.81 -12.78
C PRO A 294 -1.78 26.16 -12.12
N ASP A 295 -2.05 27.23 -12.87
CA ASP A 295 -2.25 28.55 -12.28
C ASP A 295 -3.54 28.62 -11.46
N LYS A 296 -4.62 27.93 -11.91
CA LYS A 296 -5.86 27.82 -11.13
C LYS A 296 -5.64 26.95 -9.89
N ALA A 297 -4.90 25.86 -10.01
CA ALA A 297 -4.55 24.99 -8.89
C ALA A 297 -3.73 25.76 -7.85
N LEU A 298 -2.65 26.43 -8.25
CA LEU A 298 -1.77 27.20 -7.36
C LEU A 298 -2.53 28.31 -6.63
N LYS A 299 -3.38 29.07 -7.34
CA LYS A 299 -4.22 30.10 -6.72
C LYS A 299 -5.08 29.52 -5.59
N ARG A 300 -5.64 28.31 -5.77
CA ARG A 300 -6.47 27.65 -4.77
C ARG A 300 -5.65 27.09 -3.61
N VAL A 301 -4.48 26.50 -3.90
CA VAL A 301 -3.55 26.04 -2.86
C VAL A 301 -3.06 27.23 -2.03
N ASP A 302 -2.75 28.38 -2.64
CA ASP A 302 -2.35 29.58 -1.92
C ASP A 302 -3.45 30.10 -0.98
N ALA A 303 -4.72 30.03 -1.41
CA ALA A 303 -5.85 30.38 -0.56
C ALA A 303 -6.03 29.40 0.62
N LEU A 304 -5.75 28.10 0.43
CA LEU A 304 -5.74 27.12 1.53
C LEU A 304 -4.56 27.36 2.49
N LEU A 305 -3.38 27.69 1.96
CA LEU A 305 -2.20 28.01 2.75
C LEU A 305 -2.36 29.30 3.56
N ALA A 306 -3.17 30.27 3.07
CA ALA A 306 -3.49 31.46 3.85
C ALA A 306 -4.29 31.11 5.12
N ASP A 307 -5.17 30.10 5.05
CA ASP A 307 -5.93 29.61 6.21
C ASP A 307 -5.11 28.65 7.09
N GLN A 308 -4.23 27.84 6.48
CA GLN A 308 -3.44 26.80 7.16
C GLN A 308 -1.96 26.89 6.78
N PRO A 309 -1.22 27.96 7.20
CA PRO A 309 0.17 28.19 6.78
C PRO A 309 1.16 27.13 7.28
N ASN A 310 0.80 26.36 8.30
CA ASN A 310 1.61 25.32 8.90
C ASN A 310 1.19 23.88 8.45
N ASN A 311 0.38 23.75 7.40
CA ASN A 311 0.00 22.45 6.86
C ASN A 311 1.08 21.93 5.88
N PRO A 312 1.85 20.88 6.24
CA PRO A 312 2.94 20.37 5.41
C PRO A 312 2.47 19.82 4.07
N TYR A 313 1.27 19.26 4.02
CA TYR A 313 0.72 18.61 2.83
C TYR A 313 0.26 19.63 1.76
N LEU A 314 -0.17 20.81 2.18
CA LEU A 314 -0.48 21.92 1.24
C LEU A 314 0.81 22.48 0.63
N TRP A 315 1.89 22.59 1.42
CA TRP A 315 3.19 22.97 0.91
C TRP A 315 3.77 21.91 -0.04
N GLU A 316 3.60 20.62 0.29
CA GLU A 316 3.94 19.51 -0.60
C GLU A 316 3.20 19.64 -1.93
N LEU A 317 1.86 19.77 -1.91
CA LEU A 317 1.04 19.90 -3.11
C LEU A 317 1.46 21.10 -3.96
N LYS A 318 1.73 22.25 -3.34
CA LYS A 318 2.26 23.44 -4.05
C LYS A 318 3.58 23.13 -4.76
N GLY A 319 4.51 22.53 -4.04
CA GLY A 319 5.81 22.14 -4.59
C GLY A 319 5.69 21.10 -5.70
N GLN A 320 4.81 20.11 -5.55
CA GLN A 320 4.55 19.09 -6.56
C GLN A 320 3.97 19.71 -7.85
N ILE A 321 2.96 20.57 -7.74
CA ILE A 321 2.39 21.28 -8.89
C ILE A 321 3.49 22.05 -9.63
N LEU A 322 4.26 22.87 -8.91
CA LEU A 322 5.33 23.66 -9.52
C LEU A 322 6.39 22.78 -10.20
N PHE A 323 6.79 21.70 -9.54
CA PHE A 323 7.77 20.77 -10.09
C PHE A 323 7.28 20.10 -11.37
N GLU A 324 6.06 19.54 -11.38
CA GLU A 324 5.54 18.79 -12.53
C GLU A 324 5.25 19.67 -13.76
N PHE A 325 4.99 20.97 -13.52
CA PHE A 325 4.83 21.93 -14.60
C PHE A 325 6.14 22.67 -14.99
N GLY A 326 7.30 22.12 -14.58
CA GLY A 326 8.61 22.61 -15.01
C GLY A 326 9.10 23.88 -14.31
N ARG A 327 8.41 24.31 -13.23
CA ARG A 327 8.76 25.50 -12.44
C ARG A 327 9.66 25.13 -11.24
N MET A 328 10.77 24.38 -11.52
CA MET A 328 11.61 23.75 -10.47
C MET A 328 12.19 24.76 -9.50
N ASN A 329 12.63 25.94 -9.97
CA ASN A 329 13.15 26.98 -9.09
C ASN A 329 12.12 27.48 -8.07
N GLU A 330 10.85 27.52 -8.46
CA GLU A 330 9.78 27.95 -7.58
C GLU A 330 9.30 26.80 -6.66
N ALA A 331 9.50 25.54 -7.05
CA ALA A 331 9.13 24.37 -6.28
C ALA A 331 10.01 24.18 -5.02
N GLU A 332 11.25 24.66 -5.03
CA GLU A 332 12.20 24.42 -3.95
C GLU A 332 11.71 24.96 -2.59
N GLU A 333 11.26 26.20 -2.53
CA GLU A 333 10.81 26.81 -1.27
C GLU A 333 9.62 26.07 -0.64
N PRO A 334 8.51 25.78 -1.38
CA PRO A 334 7.42 24.98 -0.84
C PRO A 334 7.85 23.58 -0.34
N GLN A 335 8.72 22.89 -1.08
CA GLN A 335 9.22 21.59 -0.65
C GLN A 335 10.06 21.68 0.63
N ARG A 336 10.90 22.72 0.77
CA ARG A 336 11.64 22.97 2.01
C ARG A 336 10.72 23.23 3.19
N LYS A 337 9.66 24.04 3.00
CA LYS A 337 8.66 24.31 4.03
C LYS A 337 7.93 23.05 4.45
N SER A 338 7.53 22.22 3.49
CA SER A 338 6.88 20.93 3.76
C SER A 338 7.76 20.03 4.64
N VAL A 339 9.03 19.84 4.27
CA VAL A 339 9.99 19.05 5.06
C VAL A 339 10.26 19.68 6.43
N ALA A 340 10.37 21.02 6.54
CA ALA A 340 10.59 21.70 7.81
C ALA A 340 9.43 21.49 8.80
N LEU A 341 8.19 21.45 8.31
CA LEU A 341 6.99 21.21 9.11
C LEU A 341 6.81 19.75 9.51
N LYS A 342 7.32 18.80 8.69
CA LYS A 342 7.23 17.36 8.95
C LYS A 342 8.54 16.65 8.56
N PRO A 343 9.59 16.79 9.40
CA PRO A 343 10.94 16.34 9.03
C PRO A 343 11.10 14.82 8.94
N ASP A 344 10.24 14.04 9.58
CA ASP A 344 10.36 12.57 9.62
C ASP A 344 9.58 11.88 8.49
N ALA A 345 8.94 12.65 7.57
CA ALA A 345 8.18 12.08 6.47
C ALA A 345 9.09 11.74 5.26
N PRO A 346 9.27 10.45 4.92
CA PRO A 346 10.17 10.05 3.84
C PRO A 346 9.78 10.61 2.48
N LEU A 347 8.49 10.60 2.15
CA LEU A 347 8.00 11.11 0.85
C LEU A 347 8.27 12.60 0.66
N LEU A 348 8.08 13.42 1.72
CA LEU A 348 8.35 14.85 1.64
C LEU A 348 9.85 15.12 1.40
N ARG A 349 10.73 14.34 2.05
CA ARG A 349 12.17 14.40 1.79
C ARG A 349 12.53 13.96 0.39
N MET A 350 11.87 12.94 -0.13
CA MET A 350 12.06 12.48 -1.51
C MET A 350 11.67 13.56 -2.52
N ASN A 351 10.53 14.23 -2.31
CA ASN A 351 10.06 15.31 -3.17
C ASN A 351 11.05 16.50 -3.16
N LEU A 352 11.55 16.88 -2.00
CA LEU A 352 12.61 17.88 -1.89
C LEU A 352 13.89 17.41 -2.59
N GLY A 353 14.35 16.19 -2.33
CA GLY A 353 15.54 15.61 -2.96
C GLY A 353 15.45 15.62 -4.47
N GLN A 354 14.31 15.18 -5.02
CA GLN A 354 14.03 15.18 -6.46
C GLN A 354 14.09 16.61 -7.04
N THR A 355 13.47 17.57 -6.37
CA THR A 355 13.48 18.98 -6.79
C THR A 355 14.92 19.53 -6.81
N LEU A 356 15.69 19.28 -5.77
CA LEU A 356 17.08 19.74 -5.68
C LEU A 356 17.98 19.15 -6.77
N ILE A 357 17.80 17.85 -7.09
CA ILE A 357 18.56 17.17 -8.15
C ILE A 357 18.18 17.72 -9.53
N ALA A 358 16.90 18.08 -9.74
CA ALA A 358 16.41 18.63 -11.00
C ALA A 358 16.92 20.04 -11.29
N LEU A 359 17.30 20.80 -10.28
CA LEU A 359 17.90 22.14 -10.44
C LEU A 359 19.30 22.12 -11.04
N ASP A 360 19.96 20.96 -11.10
CA ASP A 360 21.24 20.69 -11.73
C ASP A 360 22.42 21.57 -11.23
N ASP A 361 22.29 22.16 -10.07
CA ASP A 361 23.36 22.82 -9.34
C ASP A 361 24.09 21.81 -8.45
N LYS A 362 25.43 21.80 -8.49
CA LYS A 362 26.23 20.79 -7.77
C LYS A 362 25.95 20.75 -6.28
N LYS A 363 25.80 21.92 -5.63
CA LYS A 363 25.55 21.98 -4.18
C LYS A 363 24.14 21.49 -3.85
N LYS A 364 23.17 21.83 -4.69
CA LYS A 364 21.78 21.35 -4.54
C LYS A 364 21.68 19.86 -4.79
N VAL A 365 22.41 19.30 -5.74
CA VAL A 365 22.49 17.85 -5.96
C VAL A 365 23.08 17.16 -4.72
N ASP A 366 24.14 17.70 -4.11
CA ASP A 366 24.70 17.16 -2.87
C ASP A 366 23.69 17.22 -1.71
N GLU A 367 22.94 18.29 -1.59
CA GLU A 367 21.87 18.42 -0.60
C GLU A 367 20.72 17.41 -0.89
N GLY A 368 20.35 17.25 -2.15
CA GLY A 368 19.35 16.26 -2.58
C GLY A 368 19.75 14.83 -2.21
N ILE A 369 21.04 14.48 -2.34
CA ILE A 369 21.59 13.19 -1.86
C ILE A 369 21.37 13.04 -0.36
N VAL A 370 21.63 14.09 0.42
CA VAL A 370 21.43 14.06 1.88
C VAL A 370 19.96 13.83 2.22
N GLU A 371 19.03 14.52 1.57
CA GLU A 371 17.60 14.36 1.85
C GLU A 371 17.08 12.96 1.45
N LEU A 372 17.52 12.41 0.32
CA LEU A 372 17.18 11.04 -0.06
C LEU A 372 17.75 9.99 0.89
N ARG A 373 18.99 10.18 1.37
CA ARG A 373 19.57 9.29 2.38
C ARG A 373 18.81 9.34 3.70
N LYS A 374 18.35 10.51 4.14
CA LYS A 374 17.49 10.64 5.31
C LYS A 374 16.14 9.94 5.10
N ALA A 375 15.52 10.04 3.92
CA ALA A 375 14.30 9.29 3.61
C ALA A 375 14.52 7.78 3.75
N LEU A 376 15.65 7.26 3.26
CA LEU A 376 16.02 5.85 3.35
C LEU A 376 16.36 5.37 4.77
N THR A 377 16.57 6.24 5.75
CA THR A 377 16.71 5.81 7.15
C THR A 377 15.38 5.31 7.72
N HIS A 378 14.26 5.76 7.16
CA HIS A 378 12.91 5.34 7.54
C HIS A 378 12.35 4.25 6.61
N GLU A 379 12.70 4.32 5.32
CA GLU A 379 12.22 3.40 4.28
C GLU A 379 13.42 2.90 3.45
N ASN A 380 14.24 2.03 4.02
CA ASN A 380 15.47 1.53 3.39
C ASN A 380 15.22 0.69 2.13
N ASP A 381 14.00 0.19 1.96
CA ASP A 381 13.53 -0.59 0.83
C ASP A 381 12.83 0.25 -0.26
N ASN A 382 12.84 1.59 -0.15
CA ASN A 382 12.20 2.47 -1.10
C ASN A 382 12.96 2.54 -2.44
N ALA A 383 12.51 1.76 -3.41
CA ALA A 383 13.14 1.66 -4.73
C ALA A 383 13.21 3.02 -5.46
N ALA A 384 12.19 3.90 -5.33
CA ALA A 384 12.21 5.19 -5.99
C ALA A 384 13.31 6.10 -5.43
N ALA A 385 13.52 6.10 -4.11
CA ALA A 385 14.61 6.85 -3.49
C ALA A 385 15.98 6.35 -3.95
N TRP A 386 16.18 5.04 -4.06
CA TRP A 386 17.41 4.45 -4.58
C TRP A 386 17.67 4.83 -6.05
N ARG A 387 16.62 4.85 -6.89
CA ARG A 387 16.73 5.30 -8.28
C ARG A 387 17.13 6.77 -8.38
N MET A 388 16.51 7.63 -7.55
CA MET A 388 16.87 9.06 -7.50
C MET A 388 18.32 9.26 -7.01
N LEU A 389 18.78 8.48 -6.04
CA LEU A 389 20.18 8.50 -5.59
C LEU A 389 21.14 8.08 -6.69
N ALA A 390 20.82 7.06 -7.48
CA ALA A 390 21.65 6.63 -8.61
C ALA A 390 21.85 7.77 -9.60
N GLU A 391 20.78 8.50 -9.96
CA GLU A 391 20.86 9.68 -10.81
C GLU A 391 21.71 10.79 -10.19
N ALA A 392 21.51 11.08 -8.91
CA ALA A 392 22.25 12.13 -8.21
C ALA A 392 23.75 11.83 -8.13
N TYR A 393 24.13 10.61 -7.81
CA TYR A 393 25.52 10.17 -7.79
C TYR A 393 26.17 10.20 -9.17
N ASP A 394 25.41 9.84 -10.22
CA ASP A 394 25.89 9.93 -11.61
C ASP A 394 26.17 11.39 -12.00
N LYS A 395 25.25 12.32 -11.71
CA LYS A 395 25.46 13.77 -11.88
C LYS A 395 26.69 14.30 -11.17
N ARG A 396 27.06 13.69 -10.04
CA ARG A 396 28.27 14.04 -9.25
C ARG A 396 29.54 13.31 -9.71
N GLY A 397 29.45 12.42 -10.72
CA GLY A 397 30.56 11.59 -11.18
C GLY A 397 31.01 10.53 -10.16
N GLN A 398 30.18 10.20 -9.19
CA GLN A 398 30.45 9.19 -8.16
C GLN A 398 30.02 7.79 -8.65
N GLU A 399 30.73 7.29 -9.64
CA GLU A 399 30.37 6.07 -10.39
C GLU A 399 30.09 4.85 -9.50
N GLY A 400 30.95 4.59 -8.49
CA GLY A 400 30.78 3.47 -7.55
C GLY A 400 29.48 3.56 -6.76
N MET A 401 29.16 4.76 -6.25
CA MET A 401 27.92 5.04 -5.51
C MET A 401 26.67 4.96 -6.42
N ALA A 402 26.76 5.46 -7.65
CA ALA A 402 25.65 5.38 -8.62
C ALA A 402 25.32 3.93 -8.94
N ARG A 403 26.33 3.07 -9.12
CA ARG A 403 26.15 1.64 -9.37
C ARG A 403 25.59 0.91 -8.15
N LEU A 404 26.06 1.24 -6.93
CA LEU A 404 25.48 0.67 -5.70
C LEU A 404 24.01 1.07 -5.55
N ALA A 405 23.67 2.34 -5.74
CA ALA A 405 22.28 2.80 -5.65
C ALA A 405 21.39 2.13 -6.73
N THR A 406 21.96 1.86 -7.93
CA THR A 406 21.25 1.07 -8.95
C THR A 406 21.08 -0.38 -8.52
N ALA A 407 22.07 -0.99 -7.88
CA ALA A 407 21.96 -2.35 -7.36
C ALA A 407 20.87 -2.45 -6.27
N GLU A 408 20.82 -1.48 -5.36
CA GLU A 408 19.76 -1.37 -4.35
C GLU A 408 18.38 -1.21 -5.00
N TYR A 409 18.25 -0.34 -5.99
CA TYR A 409 17.01 -0.20 -6.75
C TYR A 409 16.57 -1.53 -7.34
N GLN A 410 17.46 -2.23 -8.07
CA GLN A 410 17.13 -3.51 -8.72
C GLN A 410 16.80 -4.60 -7.69
N PHE A 411 17.51 -4.63 -6.57
CA PHE A 411 17.22 -5.52 -5.46
C PHE A 411 15.81 -5.29 -4.91
N ASN A 412 15.44 -4.03 -4.71
CA ASN A 412 14.16 -3.64 -4.15
C ASN A 412 12.97 -3.80 -5.12
N VAL A 413 13.19 -3.83 -6.43
CA VAL A 413 12.15 -4.21 -7.40
C VAL A 413 12.13 -5.72 -7.72
N GLY A 414 13.03 -6.52 -7.09
CA GLY A 414 13.06 -7.97 -7.22
C GLY A 414 13.85 -8.49 -8.43
N ASP A 415 14.52 -7.64 -9.21
CA ASP A 415 15.41 -8.10 -10.29
C ASP A 415 16.78 -8.47 -9.72
N MET A 416 16.84 -9.69 -9.12
CA MET A 416 18.05 -10.20 -8.47
C MET A 416 19.23 -10.36 -9.43
N ARG A 417 18.99 -10.57 -10.71
CA ARG A 417 20.07 -10.68 -11.71
C ARG A 417 20.73 -9.33 -11.92
N GLN A 418 19.95 -8.28 -12.19
CA GLN A 418 20.49 -6.94 -12.37
C GLN A 418 21.07 -6.39 -11.07
N ALA A 419 20.43 -6.63 -9.91
CA ALA A 419 20.97 -6.25 -8.61
C ALA A 419 22.39 -6.77 -8.43
N ARG A 420 22.63 -8.06 -8.72
CA ARG A 420 23.95 -8.68 -8.64
C ARG A 420 24.96 -8.07 -9.62
N GLU A 421 24.58 -7.89 -10.89
CA GLU A 421 25.46 -7.33 -11.91
C GLU A 421 25.91 -5.90 -11.56
N PHE A 422 25.00 -5.05 -11.10
CA PHE A 422 25.33 -3.69 -10.67
C PHE A 422 26.14 -3.68 -9.37
N ALA A 423 25.86 -4.58 -8.43
CA ALA A 423 26.62 -4.70 -7.19
C ALA A 423 28.08 -5.11 -7.44
N ILE A 424 28.34 -6.05 -8.33
CA ILE A 424 29.71 -6.43 -8.75
C ILE A 424 30.44 -5.21 -9.33
N ARG A 425 29.80 -4.51 -10.28
CA ARG A 425 30.39 -3.31 -10.90
C ARG A 425 30.59 -2.15 -9.90
N ALA A 426 29.76 -2.07 -8.85
CA ALA A 426 29.94 -1.08 -7.78
C ALA A 426 31.20 -1.40 -6.97
N ARG A 427 31.41 -2.67 -6.61
CA ARG A 427 32.60 -3.12 -5.89
C ARG A 427 33.92 -2.77 -6.61
N ASP A 428 33.95 -2.85 -7.95
CA ASP A 428 35.11 -2.50 -8.78
C ASP A 428 35.51 -0.99 -8.66
N ARG A 429 34.58 -0.15 -8.21
CA ARG A 429 34.73 1.32 -8.16
C ARG A 429 34.70 1.91 -6.76
N LEU A 430 34.29 1.15 -5.78
CA LEU A 430 34.23 1.57 -4.38
C LEU A 430 35.54 1.23 -3.67
N PRO A 431 35.97 2.00 -2.67
CA PRO A 431 37.12 1.66 -1.85
C PRO A 431 36.89 0.31 -1.18
N LYS A 432 37.84 -0.60 -1.32
CA LYS A 432 37.78 -1.93 -0.70
C LYS A 432 37.55 -1.78 0.80
N ASP A 433 36.73 -2.66 1.36
CA ASP A 433 36.34 -2.71 2.78
C ASP A 433 35.59 -1.47 3.32
N SER A 434 35.18 -0.54 2.45
CA SER A 434 34.25 0.53 2.85
C SER A 434 32.87 -0.04 3.19
N PRO A 435 32.04 0.66 3.97
CA PRO A 435 30.65 0.24 4.23
C PRO A 435 29.85 -0.02 2.96
N GLU A 436 30.03 0.83 1.96
CA GLU A 436 29.35 0.73 0.67
C GLU A 436 29.84 -0.48 -0.15
N TRP A 437 31.13 -0.77 -0.12
CA TRP A 437 31.70 -1.96 -0.75
C TRP A 437 31.18 -3.24 -0.10
N ARG A 438 31.10 -3.28 1.24
CA ARG A 438 30.50 -4.39 1.99
C ARG A 438 29.03 -4.56 1.64
N ARG A 439 28.28 -3.47 1.59
CA ARG A 439 26.86 -3.51 1.20
C ARG A 439 26.68 -4.06 -0.22
N ALA A 440 27.53 -3.65 -1.17
CA ALA A 440 27.53 -4.24 -2.51
C ALA A 440 27.81 -5.74 -2.49
N THR A 441 28.74 -6.19 -1.61
CA THR A 441 29.03 -7.63 -1.42
C THR A 441 27.82 -8.39 -0.90
N ASP A 442 27.11 -7.84 0.10
CA ASP A 442 25.89 -8.44 0.65
C ASP A 442 24.82 -8.62 -0.44
N ILE A 443 24.62 -7.62 -1.30
CA ILE A 443 23.68 -7.72 -2.42
C ILE A 443 24.08 -8.87 -3.36
N VAL A 444 25.37 -9.01 -3.71
CA VAL A 444 25.82 -10.14 -4.54
C VAL A 444 25.46 -11.47 -3.88
N LEU A 445 25.73 -11.62 -2.59
CA LEU A 445 25.51 -12.88 -1.85
C LEU A 445 24.03 -13.29 -1.79
N VAL A 446 23.12 -12.32 -1.58
CA VAL A 446 21.68 -12.61 -1.45
C VAL A 446 20.95 -12.69 -2.79
N SER A 447 21.58 -12.24 -3.89
CA SER A 447 21.00 -12.19 -5.24
C SER A 447 21.27 -13.45 -6.07
N LYS A 448 21.30 -14.63 -5.45
CA LYS A 448 21.56 -15.94 -6.10
C LYS A 448 22.86 -15.92 -6.94
N PRO A 449 24.04 -15.76 -6.30
CA PRO A 449 25.31 -15.67 -7.00
C PRO A 449 25.63 -16.96 -7.77
N SER A 450 26.32 -16.84 -8.90
CA SER A 450 26.89 -17.98 -9.62
C SER A 450 28.06 -18.57 -8.85
N LYS A 451 28.46 -19.80 -9.22
CA LYS A 451 29.69 -20.43 -8.63
C LYS A 451 30.95 -19.61 -8.91
N ASP A 452 31.00 -18.91 -10.05
CA ASP A 452 32.14 -18.06 -10.39
C ASP A 452 32.13 -16.75 -9.58
N ASP A 453 30.97 -16.10 -9.39
CA ASP A 453 30.86 -14.97 -8.46
C ASP A 453 31.35 -15.34 -7.05
N LEU A 454 30.97 -16.53 -6.54
CA LEU A 454 31.42 -17.01 -5.23
C LEU A 454 32.92 -17.29 -5.16
N LYS A 455 33.53 -17.84 -6.24
CA LYS A 455 34.97 -18.05 -6.32
C LYS A 455 35.74 -16.74 -6.29
N ASP A 456 35.26 -15.74 -7.02
CA ASP A 456 35.89 -14.43 -7.07
C ASP A 456 35.81 -13.73 -5.70
N LEU A 457 34.63 -13.79 -5.03
CA LEU A 457 34.46 -13.28 -3.66
C LEU A 457 35.41 -13.98 -2.66
N ALA A 458 35.61 -15.30 -2.81
CA ALA A 458 36.51 -16.04 -1.95
C ALA A 458 37.98 -15.70 -2.22
N ARG A 459 38.40 -15.51 -3.48
CA ARG A 459 39.75 -15.05 -3.85
C ARG A 459 40.10 -13.69 -3.30
N GLU A 460 39.10 -12.77 -3.25
CA GLU A 460 39.23 -11.44 -2.69
C GLU A 460 39.20 -11.42 -1.15
N GLY A 461 38.91 -12.54 -0.51
CA GLY A 461 38.80 -12.67 0.94
C GLY A 461 37.47 -12.13 1.50
N SER A 462 36.48 -11.90 0.65
CA SER A 462 35.16 -11.35 1.04
C SER A 462 34.29 -12.42 1.73
N ILE A 463 34.52 -13.69 1.44
CA ILE A 463 33.83 -14.85 2.05
C ILE A 463 34.82 -15.98 2.36
N ALA A 464 34.49 -16.84 3.32
CA ALA A 464 35.27 -18.02 3.62
C ALA A 464 35.21 -19.05 2.47
N GLY A 465 36.31 -19.60 2.05
CA GLY A 465 36.38 -20.56 0.92
C GLY A 465 35.52 -21.83 1.07
N ALA A 466 35.02 -22.13 2.29
CA ALA A 466 34.08 -23.22 2.56
C ALA A 466 32.66 -22.99 1.97
N GLN A 467 32.28 -21.75 1.64
CA GLN A 467 30.98 -21.41 1.03
C GLN A 467 30.92 -21.63 -0.49
N VAL A 468 32.04 -22.07 -1.10
CA VAL A 468 32.19 -22.26 -2.56
C VAL A 468 32.01 -23.73 -3.00
N ARG A 469 31.75 -24.65 -2.07
CA ARG A 469 31.59 -26.10 -2.35
C ARG A 469 30.19 -26.51 -2.74
#